data_2bcffb057ceea0c88b2edaa9b515d6f8
#
_entry.id   2bcffb057ceea0c88b2edaa9b515d6f8
#
_cell.length_a   1.000
_cell.length_b   1.000
_cell.length_c   1.000
_cell.angle_alpha   90.00
_cell.angle_beta   90.00
_cell.angle_gamma   90.00
#
_symmetry.space_group_name_H-M   'P 1'
#
loop_
_entity.id
_entity.type
_entity.pdbx_description
1 polymer ?
#
loop_
_entity_poly.entity_id
_entity_poly.type
_entity_poly.pdbx_seq_one_letter_code
_entity_poly.pdbx_strand_id
1 'polypeptide(L)'
;SARMGYMILELNNIDKSFGEKEVLKGVSFTAEGGKAFGLLGRNGAGKTTSIRIIMNVFPASGGEVLLDGKPIDYNKIGLGYLPEERGLYPKKLVIDQLAYFAELKGMGAKEAVRAVDYWLNRLGMTEYRNKRLDTLSKGNQQKIQLITALAHNPHIVILDEPFSGLDPVNAMLLKDVVKEQISQGKIVLFSSHQMAYIEEFCDSIAILSAGRV
;
A
#
# COMPACT_ATOMS: atom_id res chain seq x y z
N SER A 1 -0.74 14.93 29.19
CA SER A 1 -0.93 13.85 28.21
C SER A 1 -0.12 14.20 26.97
N ALA A 2 1.00 13.51 26.76
CA ALA A 2 1.76 13.63 25.53
C ALA A 2 0.81 13.28 24.37
N ARG A 3 0.52 14.23 23.50
CA ARG A 3 -0.08 13.96 22.20
C ARG A 3 0.91 13.03 21.51
N MET A 4 0.54 11.78 21.31
CA MET A 4 1.28 10.91 20.39
C MET A 4 1.18 11.58 19.03
N GLY A 5 2.29 12.21 18.61
CA GLY A 5 2.36 12.84 17.31
C GLY A 5 2.23 11.75 16.24
N TYR A 6 1.29 11.91 15.31
CA TYR A 6 1.22 11.05 14.14
C TYR A 6 2.46 11.25 13.27
N MET A 7 2.93 10.18 12.63
CA MET A 7 4.02 10.25 11.65
C MET A 7 3.60 11.13 10.45
N ILE A 8 4.56 11.85 9.91
CA ILE A 8 4.37 12.69 8.72
C ILE A 8 5.33 12.26 7.63
N LEU A 9 4.78 11.80 6.52
CA LEU A 9 5.52 11.46 5.31
C LEU A 9 5.52 12.67 4.37
N GLU A 10 6.69 13.12 3.95
CA GLU A 10 6.84 14.25 3.04
C GLU A 10 7.61 13.86 1.80
N LEU A 11 7.07 14.20 0.64
CA LEU A 11 7.81 14.24 -0.62
C LEU A 11 8.12 15.70 -0.91
N ASN A 12 9.39 16.06 -1.05
CA ASN A 12 9.85 17.42 -1.26
C ASN A 12 10.54 17.54 -2.63
N ASN A 13 9.86 18.19 -3.57
CA ASN A 13 10.37 18.49 -4.91
C ASN A 13 11.01 17.28 -5.61
N ILE A 14 10.27 16.18 -5.64
CA ILE A 14 10.75 14.93 -6.24
C ILE A 14 10.81 15.05 -7.75
N ASP A 15 12.01 14.89 -8.29
CA ASP A 15 12.26 14.70 -9.70
C ASP A 15 12.66 13.25 -9.98
N LYS A 16 12.24 12.73 -11.11
CA LYS A 16 12.69 11.42 -11.59
C LYS A 16 12.75 11.38 -13.10
N SER A 17 13.90 10.99 -13.60
CA SER A 17 14.13 10.75 -15.03
C SER A 17 14.66 9.34 -15.26
N PHE A 18 14.25 8.75 -16.36
CA PHE A 18 14.78 7.50 -16.90
C PHE A 18 15.42 7.83 -18.26
N GLY A 19 16.75 7.96 -18.27
CA GLY A 19 17.45 8.50 -19.43
C GLY A 19 17.00 9.94 -19.71
N GLU A 20 16.51 10.21 -20.91
CA GLU A 20 16.01 11.54 -21.31
C GLU A 20 14.55 11.78 -20.93
N LYS A 21 13.84 10.72 -20.51
CA LYS A 21 12.42 10.82 -20.16
C LYS A 21 12.26 11.29 -18.72
N GLU A 22 11.78 12.51 -18.55
CA GLU A 22 11.42 13.08 -17.26
C GLU A 22 10.00 12.65 -16.86
N VAL A 23 9.89 11.82 -15.82
CA VAL A 23 8.60 11.24 -15.36
C VAL A 23 8.00 12.07 -14.22
N LEU A 24 8.81 12.51 -13.25
CA LEU A 24 8.39 13.37 -12.15
C LEU A 24 9.15 14.70 -12.20
N LYS A 25 8.42 15.77 -11.97
CA LYS A 25 8.90 17.16 -12.17
C LYS A 25 8.52 18.01 -10.94
N GLY A 26 9.28 17.86 -9.85
CA GLY A 26 9.05 18.64 -8.64
C GLY A 26 7.80 18.25 -7.86
N VAL A 27 7.55 16.96 -7.71
CA VAL A 27 6.37 16.47 -6.98
C VAL A 27 6.54 16.69 -5.48
N SER A 28 5.60 17.38 -4.86
CA SER A 28 5.56 17.62 -3.43
C SER A 28 4.18 17.32 -2.86
N PHE A 29 4.12 16.52 -1.80
CA PHE A 29 2.92 16.33 -1.00
C PHE A 29 3.29 15.79 0.39
N THR A 30 2.33 15.86 1.30
CA THR A 30 2.48 15.40 2.67
C THR A 30 1.34 14.46 3.03
N ALA A 31 1.67 13.29 3.58
CA ALA A 31 0.72 12.31 4.10
C ALA A 31 0.94 12.13 5.60
N GLU A 32 -0.16 12.07 6.35
CA GLU A 32 -0.15 12.09 7.81
C GLU A 32 -0.76 10.81 8.37
N GLY A 33 -0.16 10.28 9.45
CA GLY A 33 -0.71 9.12 10.15
C GLY A 33 -2.11 9.40 10.71
N GLY A 34 -2.96 8.38 10.71
CA GLY A 34 -4.35 8.51 11.14
C GLY A 34 -5.28 9.12 10.10
N LYS A 35 -4.79 9.32 8.89
CA LYS A 35 -5.54 9.85 7.75
C LYS A 35 -5.22 9.08 6.48
N ALA A 36 -6.15 9.08 5.53
CA ALA A 36 -5.91 8.57 4.20
C ALA A 36 -5.53 9.73 3.27
N PHE A 37 -4.44 9.55 2.54
CA PHE A 37 -3.99 10.45 1.50
C PHE A 37 -4.25 9.85 0.13
N GLY A 38 -4.95 10.57 -0.73
CA GLY A 38 -5.27 10.15 -2.09
C GLY A 38 -4.31 10.73 -3.12
N LEU A 39 -3.75 9.88 -3.96
CA LEU A 39 -2.96 10.26 -5.12
C LEU A 39 -3.77 9.96 -6.38
N LEU A 40 -4.38 10.98 -6.94
CA LEU A 40 -5.24 10.88 -8.11
C LEU A 40 -4.45 11.21 -9.37
N GLY A 41 -4.64 10.44 -10.42
CA GLY A 41 -4.05 10.69 -11.71
C GLY A 41 -4.35 9.60 -12.72
N ARG A 42 -4.26 9.94 -14.00
CA ARG A 42 -4.39 8.97 -15.09
C ARG A 42 -3.20 8.01 -15.11
N ASN A 43 -3.35 6.88 -15.78
CA ASN A 43 -2.24 5.98 -16.05
C ASN A 43 -1.13 6.73 -16.79
N GLY A 44 0.11 6.53 -16.32
CA GLY A 44 1.27 7.25 -16.87
C GLY A 44 1.51 8.64 -16.27
N ALA A 45 0.70 9.11 -15.31
CA ALA A 45 0.88 10.40 -14.66
C ALA A 45 2.07 10.48 -13.70
N GLY A 46 2.64 9.34 -13.31
CA GLY A 46 3.76 9.23 -12.36
C GLY A 46 3.39 8.67 -10.99
N LYS A 47 2.16 8.19 -10.78
CA LYS A 47 1.72 7.61 -9.50
C LYS A 47 2.59 6.44 -9.06
N THR A 48 2.75 5.44 -9.92
CA THR A 48 3.56 4.25 -9.63
C THR A 48 5.02 4.60 -9.39
N THR A 49 5.57 5.53 -10.15
CA THR A 49 6.96 6.01 -9.97
C THR A 49 7.13 6.66 -8.60
N SER A 50 6.19 7.51 -8.19
CA SER A 50 6.19 8.14 -6.86
C SER A 50 6.13 7.10 -5.74
N ILE A 51 5.25 6.11 -5.86
CA ILE A 51 5.13 4.99 -4.91
C ILE A 51 6.45 4.22 -4.80
N ARG A 52 7.07 3.88 -5.92
CA ARG A 52 8.34 3.13 -5.95
C ARG A 52 9.49 3.91 -5.31
N ILE A 53 9.52 5.23 -5.44
CA ILE A 53 10.49 6.08 -4.76
C ILE A 53 10.25 6.04 -3.24
N ILE A 54 9.00 6.14 -2.77
CA ILE A 54 8.66 6.01 -1.35
C ILE A 54 9.11 4.66 -0.80
N MET A 55 8.92 3.58 -1.55
CA MET A 55 9.32 2.23 -1.16
C MET A 55 10.81 1.95 -1.32
N ASN A 56 11.58 2.92 -1.78
CA ASN A 56 13.02 2.78 -2.01
C ASN A 56 13.38 1.70 -3.05
N VAL A 57 12.54 1.50 -4.05
CA VAL A 57 12.83 0.60 -5.17
C VAL A 57 13.94 1.17 -6.05
N PHE A 58 13.92 2.49 -6.25
CA PHE A 58 14.99 3.26 -6.87
C PHE A 58 15.02 4.67 -6.26
N PRO A 59 16.14 5.38 -6.35
CA PRO A 59 16.23 6.74 -5.81
C PRO A 59 15.52 7.75 -6.71
N ALA A 60 15.11 8.87 -6.13
CA ALA A 60 14.74 10.06 -6.88
C ALA A 60 15.97 10.63 -7.60
N SER A 61 15.75 11.32 -8.72
CA SER A 61 16.81 12.08 -9.42
C SER A 61 17.11 13.39 -8.70
N GLY A 62 16.12 13.95 -8.00
CA GLY A 62 16.23 15.15 -7.18
C GLY A 62 15.13 15.18 -6.13
N GLY A 63 15.28 16.04 -5.14
CA GLY A 63 14.37 16.10 -4.01
C GLY A 63 14.61 15.00 -2.98
N GLU A 64 13.73 14.91 -2.01
CA GLU A 64 13.87 13.96 -0.90
C GLU A 64 12.52 13.47 -0.36
N VAL A 65 12.54 12.25 0.17
CA VAL A 65 11.42 11.66 0.91
C VAL A 65 11.79 11.62 2.38
N LEU A 66 10.97 12.24 3.22
CA LEU A 66 11.22 12.34 4.65
C LEU A 66 10.06 11.74 5.45
N LEU A 67 10.38 11.12 6.58
CA LEU A 67 9.44 10.70 7.59
C LEU A 67 9.81 11.41 8.90
N ASP A 68 8.89 12.23 9.42
CA ASP A 68 9.14 13.08 10.59
C ASP A 68 10.41 13.96 10.43
N GLY A 69 10.60 14.51 9.25
CA GLY A 69 11.71 15.41 8.92
C GLY A 69 13.05 14.73 8.68
N LYS A 70 13.11 13.42 8.65
CA LYS A 70 14.32 12.62 8.46
C LYS A 70 14.16 11.61 7.33
N PRO A 71 15.24 11.16 6.67
CA PRO A 71 15.15 10.02 5.74
C PRO A 71 14.54 8.81 6.42
N ILE A 72 13.78 8.02 5.64
CA ILE A 72 13.14 6.82 6.17
C ILE A 72 14.18 5.75 6.49
N ASP A 73 14.16 5.25 7.73
CA ASP A 73 14.92 4.06 8.10
C ASP A 73 14.08 2.81 7.80
N TYR A 74 14.30 2.21 6.64
CA TYR A 74 13.53 1.06 6.17
C TYR A 74 13.76 -0.22 6.98
N ASN A 75 14.75 -0.25 7.87
CA ASN A 75 14.94 -1.35 8.81
C ASN A 75 14.00 -1.25 10.02
N LYS A 76 13.55 -0.05 10.34
CA LYS A 76 12.67 0.23 11.49
C LYS A 76 11.22 0.51 11.09
N ILE A 77 11.03 1.07 9.88
CA ILE A 77 9.71 1.44 9.37
C ILE A 77 9.24 0.38 8.39
N GLY A 78 8.16 -0.31 8.73
CA GLY A 78 7.53 -1.28 7.85
C GLY A 78 6.63 -0.59 6.84
N LEU A 79 6.76 -1.01 5.57
CA LEU A 79 5.86 -0.60 4.49
C LEU A 79 5.08 -1.80 4.00
N GLY A 80 3.76 -1.61 3.81
CA GLY A 80 2.90 -2.57 3.16
C GLY A 80 2.47 -2.02 1.80
N TYR A 81 2.51 -2.86 0.78
CA TYR A 81 2.17 -2.45 -0.57
C TYR A 81 1.22 -3.44 -1.24
N LEU A 82 0.07 -2.92 -1.68
CA LEU A 82 -0.84 -3.63 -2.55
C LEU A 82 -0.66 -3.09 -3.97
N PRO A 83 0.00 -3.84 -4.88
CA PRO A 83 0.17 -3.40 -6.25
C PRO A 83 -1.12 -3.51 -7.05
N GLU A 84 -1.23 -2.74 -8.11
CA GLU A 84 -2.32 -2.87 -9.09
C GLU A 84 -2.28 -4.23 -9.78
N GLU A 85 -1.09 -4.69 -10.16
CA GLU A 85 -0.86 -6.00 -10.74
C GLU A 85 -0.53 -7.04 -9.68
N ARG A 86 -1.03 -8.26 -9.87
CA ARG A 86 -0.86 -9.35 -8.92
C ARG A 86 0.52 -9.97 -9.02
N GLY A 87 1.18 -10.19 -7.88
CA GLY A 87 2.52 -10.76 -7.78
C GLY A 87 2.59 -12.07 -7.00
N LEU A 88 1.47 -12.76 -6.80
CA LEU A 88 1.42 -14.02 -6.05
C LEU A 88 1.69 -15.23 -6.94
N TYR A 89 2.11 -16.33 -6.32
CA TYR A 89 2.42 -17.59 -6.99
C TYR A 89 1.16 -18.43 -7.23
N PRO A 90 0.72 -18.63 -8.50
CA PRO A 90 -0.55 -19.30 -8.78
C PRO A 90 -0.64 -20.72 -8.26
N LYS A 91 0.46 -21.48 -8.32
CA LYS A 91 0.50 -22.92 -7.99
C LYS A 91 0.84 -23.22 -6.54
N LYS A 92 1.11 -22.21 -5.72
CA LYS A 92 1.44 -22.38 -4.31
C LYS A 92 0.19 -22.27 -3.43
N LEU A 93 0.23 -22.96 -2.28
CA LEU A 93 -0.84 -22.86 -1.28
C LEU A 93 -0.89 -21.45 -0.70
N VAL A 94 -2.08 -21.00 -0.39
CA VAL A 94 -2.32 -19.67 0.19
C VAL A 94 -1.48 -19.45 1.44
N ILE A 95 -1.57 -20.36 2.43
CA ILE A 95 -0.83 -20.20 3.68
C ILE A 95 0.69 -20.16 3.47
N ASP A 96 1.22 -21.03 2.62
CA ASP A 96 2.66 -21.16 2.43
C ASP A 96 3.27 -19.87 1.87
N GLN A 97 2.66 -19.31 0.83
CA GLN A 97 3.18 -18.08 0.24
C GLN A 97 2.96 -16.85 1.12
N LEU A 98 1.83 -16.76 1.81
CA LEU A 98 1.58 -15.62 2.71
C LEU A 98 2.54 -15.62 3.91
N ALA A 99 2.78 -16.78 4.51
CA ALA A 99 3.74 -16.91 5.59
C ALA A 99 5.17 -16.59 5.11
N TYR A 100 5.54 -17.03 3.92
CA TYR A 100 6.82 -16.72 3.31
C TYR A 100 7.02 -15.20 3.13
N PHE A 101 6.02 -14.49 2.59
CA PHE A 101 6.11 -13.04 2.43
C PHE A 101 6.18 -12.30 3.77
N ALA A 102 5.45 -12.76 4.79
CA ALA A 102 5.52 -12.19 6.13
C ALA A 102 6.90 -12.39 6.76
N GLU A 103 7.51 -13.56 6.57
CA GLU A 103 8.88 -13.84 7.02
C GLU A 103 9.92 -12.98 6.31
N LEU A 104 9.75 -12.72 5.01
CA LEU A 104 10.60 -11.78 4.26
C LEU A 104 10.53 -10.35 4.81
N LYS A 105 9.44 -9.99 5.47
CA LYS A 105 9.26 -8.70 6.15
C LYS A 105 9.82 -8.69 7.57
N GLY A 106 10.48 -9.76 8.00
CA GLY A 106 11.15 -9.85 9.29
C GLY A 106 10.37 -10.56 10.41
N MET A 107 9.20 -11.12 10.11
CA MET A 107 8.45 -11.89 11.11
C MET A 107 9.08 -13.26 11.33
N GLY A 108 9.03 -13.76 12.58
CA GLY A 108 9.36 -15.15 12.87
C GLY A 108 8.32 -16.11 12.27
N ALA A 109 8.72 -17.37 12.03
CA ALA A 109 7.86 -18.35 11.36
C ALA A 109 6.50 -18.55 12.04
N LYS A 110 6.48 -18.70 13.37
CA LYS A 110 5.22 -18.87 14.14
C LYS A 110 4.37 -17.59 14.14
N GLU A 111 5.02 -16.45 14.27
CA GLU A 111 4.35 -15.14 14.23
C GLU A 111 3.72 -14.88 12.86
N ALA A 112 4.43 -15.21 11.78
CA ALA A 112 3.94 -15.08 10.41
C ALA A 112 2.66 -15.90 10.19
N VAL A 113 2.65 -17.16 10.62
CA VAL A 113 1.46 -18.03 10.50
C VAL A 113 0.29 -17.47 11.31
N ARG A 114 0.51 -17.01 12.53
CA ARG A 114 -0.56 -16.41 13.35
C ARG A 114 -1.14 -15.15 12.72
N ALA A 115 -0.29 -14.28 12.20
CA ALA A 115 -0.72 -13.05 11.53
C ALA A 115 -1.53 -13.36 10.26
N VAL A 116 -1.06 -14.30 9.46
CA VAL A 116 -1.76 -14.74 8.26
C VAL A 116 -3.11 -15.36 8.59
N ASP A 117 -3.17 -16.23 9.59
CA ASP A 117 -4.44 -16.86 10.03
C ASP A 117 -5.43 -15.82 10.56
N TYR A 118 -4.96 -14.81 11.28
CA TYR A 118 -5.79 -13.68 11.69
C TYR A 118 -6.44 -12.99 10.48
N TRP A 119 -5.64 -12.65 9.46
CA TRP A 119 -6.14 -11.94 8.27
C TRP A 119 -7.02 -12.81 7.39
N LEU A 120 -6.72 -14.11 7.26
CA LEU A 120 -7.59 -15.05 6.56
C LEU A 120 -8.97 -15.09 7.21
N ASN A 121 -9.01 -15.14 8.54
CA ASN A 121 -10.27 -15.09 9.27
C ASN A 121 -10.99 -13.75 9.11
N ARG A 122 -10.25 -12.63 9.25
CA ARG A 122 -10.81 -11.27 9.11
C ARG A 122 -11.45 -11.03 7.74
N LEU A 123 -10.87 -11.59 6.69
CA LEU A 123 -11.35 -11.43 5.31
C LEU A 123 -12.30 -12.55 4.86
N GLY A 124 -12.66 -13.47 5.76
CA GLY A 124 -13.55 -14.59 5.44
C GLY A 124 -12.94 -15.61 4.48
N MET A 125 -11.63 -15.81 4.56
CA MET A 125 -10.85 -16.62 3.62
C MET A 125 -10.26 -17.89 4.23
N THR A 126 -10.63 -18.25 5.45
CA THR A 126 -10.05 -19.40 6.18
C THR A 126 -10.21 -20.72 5.42
N GLU A 127 -11.33 -20.93 4.71
CA GLU A 127 -11.56 -22.14 3.91
C GLU A 127 -10.56 -22.32 2.76
N TYR A 128 -9.89 -21.23 2.32
CA TYR A 128 -8.93 -21.25 1.22
C TYR A 128 -7.48 -21.40 1.68
N ARG A 129 -7.25 -21.50 2.98
CA ARG A 129 -5.93 -21.55 3.60
C ARG A 129 -4.99 -22.58 2.97
N ASN A 130 -5.49 -23.77 2.73
CA ASN A 130 -4.74 -24.90 2.18
C ASN A 130 -5.07 -25.17 0.71
N LYS A 131 -5.58 -24.17 0.00
CA LYS A 131 -5.88 -24.23 -1.42
C LYS A 131 -4.76 -23.55 -2.22
N ARG A 132 -4.58 -23.99 -3.47
CA ARG A 132 -3.72 -23.29 -4.42
C ARG A 132 -4.38 -21.96 -4.81
N LEU A 133 -3.56 -20.93 -4.97
CA LEU A 133 -4.06 -19.61 -5.32
C LEU A 133 -4.87 -19.59 -6.63
N ASP A 134 -4.41 -20.34 -7.65
CA ASP A 134 -5.06 -20.39 -8.97
C ASP A 134 -6.47 -21.00 -8.95
N THR A 135 -6.87 -21.66 -7.85
CA THR A 135 -8.24 -22.18 -7.67
C THR A 135 -9.22 -21.14 -7.15
N LEU A 136 -8.75 -19.96 -6.75
CA LEU A 136 -9.57 -18.89 -6.21
C LEU A 136 -10.08 -17.98 -7.33
N SER A 137 -11.25 -17.35 -7.10
CA SER A 137 -11.74 -16.26 -7.94
C SER A 137 -10.79 -15.06 -7.93
N LYS A 138 -10.90 -14.20 -8.93
CA LYS A 138 -10.07 -12.98 -8.99
C LYS A 138 -10.26 -12.09 -7.75
N GLY A 139 -11.49 -11.91 -7.29
CA GLY A 139 -11.79 -11.15 -6.08
C GLY A 139 -11.18 -11.76 -4.82
N ASN A 140 -11.23 -13.08 -4.68
CA ASN A 140 -10.58 -13.78 -3.57
C ASN A 140 -9.06 -13.69 -3.65
N GLN A 141 -8.47 -13.80 -4.84
CA GLN A 141 -7.04 -13.57 -5.02
C GLN A 141 -6.61 -12.15 -4.60
N GLN A 142 -7.44 -11.16 -4.85
CA GLN A 142 -7.19 -9.78 -4.39
C GLN A 142 -7.18 -9.67 -2.88
N LYS A 143 -8.08 -10.36 -2.18
CA LYS A 143 -8.06 -10.44 -0.71
C LYS A 143 -6.77 -11.07 -0.19
N ILE A 144 -6.31 -12.15 -0.83
CA ILE A 144 -5.04 -12.79 -0.47
C ILE A 144 -3.87 -11.83 -0.70
N GLN A 145 -3.87 -11.10 -1.82
CA GLN A 145 -2.86 -10.07 -2.09
C GLN A 145 -2.83 -8.98 -1.01
N LEU A 146 -4.00 -8.55 -0.54
CA LEU A 146 -4.11 -7.56 0.54
C LEU A 146 -3.43 -8.03 1.83
N ILE A 147 -3.50 -9.32 2.14
CA ILE A 147 -2.83 -9.88 3.33
C ILE A 147 -1.32 -9.69 3.25
N THR A 148 -0.70 -9.79 2.08
CA THR A 148 0.74 -9.55 1.93
C THR A 148 1.14 -8.11 2.32
N ALA A 149 0.23 -7.17 2.12
CA ALA A 149 0.46 -5.77 2.48
C ALA A 149 0.29 -5.49 3.98
N LEU A 150 -0.51 -6.30 4.69
CA LEU A 150 -0.97 -5.98 6.05
C LEU A 150 -0.44 -6.91 7.15
N ALA A 151 -0.08 -8.16 6.82
CA ALA A 151 0.23 -9.19 7.83
C ALA A 151 1.39 -8.82 8.76
N HIS A 152 2.40 -8.14 8.26
CA HIS A 152 3.56 -7.70 9.04
C HIS A 152 3.32 -6.41 9.83
N ASN A 153 2.08 -5.93 9.89
CA ASN A 153 1.67 -4.73 10.61
C ASN A 153 2.52 -3.49 10.28
N PRO A 154 2.52 -3.03 9.02
CA PRO A 154 3.36 -1.92 8.59
C PRO A 154 2.91 -0.59 9.18
N HIS A 155 3.83 0.39 9.23
CA HIS A 155 3.53 1.76 9.62
C HIS A 155 2.90 2.58 8.49
N ILE A 156 3.32 2.27 7.26
CA ILE A 156 2.87 2.93 6.04
C ILE A 156 2.23 1.88 5.14
N VAL A 157 0.98 2.10 4.76
CA VAL A 157 0.22 1.22 3.87
C VAL A 157 -0.03 1.95 2.56
N ILE A 158 0.43 1.37 1.46
CA ILE A 158 0.25 1.92 0.12
C ILE A 158 -0.65 0.98 -0.68
N LEU A 159 -1.77 1.50 -1.14
CA LEU A 159 -2.77 0.75 -1.88
C LEU A 159 -2.89 1.35 -3.29
N ASP A 160 -2.44 0.62 -4.30
CA ASP A 160 -2.45 1.06 -5.69
C ASP A 160 -3.63 0.46 -6.44
N GLU A 161 -4.59 1.31 -6.84
CA GLU A 161 -5.85 0.91 -7.49
C GLU A 161 -6.59 -0.24 -6.76
N PRO A 162 -6.78 -0.16 -5.44
CA PRO A 162 -7.23 -1.31 -4.65
C PRO A 162 -8.68 -1.73 -4.91
N PHE A 163 -9.52 -0.84 -5.44
CA PHE A 163 -10.92 -1.16 -5.76
C PHE A 163 -11.13 -1.63 -7.19
N SER A 164 -10.09 -1.64 -8.03
CA SER A 164 -10.20 -2.08 -9.41
C SER A 164 -10.65 -3.53 -9.51
N GLY A 165 -11.78 -3.76 -10.20
CA GLY A 165 -12.33 -5.09 -10.41
C GLY A 165 -12.99 -5.75 -9.19
N LEU A 166 -13.17 -5.04 -8.08
CA LEU A 166 -13.90 -5.55 -6.92
C LEU A 166 -15.41 -5.41 -7.11
N ASP A 167 -16.14 -6.45 -6.70
CA ASP A 167 -17.59 -6.37 -6.53
C ASP A 167 -17.97 -5.52 -5.29
N PRO A 168 -19.24 -5.09 -5.16
CA PRO A 168 -19.64 -4.21 -4.06
C PRO A 168 -19.40 -4.79 -2.66
N VAL A 169 -19.55 -6.09 -2.47
CA VAL A 169 -19.35 -6.74 -1.16
C VAL A 169 -17.88 -6.71 -0.76
N ASN A 170 -16.98 -7.06 -1.68
CA ASN A 170 -15.54 -7.03 -1.43
C ASN A 170 -15.01 -5.58 -1.32
N ALA A 171 -15.61 -4.64 -2.05
CA ALA A 171 -15.28 -3.23 -1.91
C ALA A 171 -15.63 -2.70 -0.50
N MET A 172 -16.79 -3.08 0.05
CA MET A 172 -17.16 -2.72 1.43
C MET A 172 -16.21 -3.31 2.47
N LEU A 173 -15.80 -4.57 2.28
CA LEU A 173 -14.86 -5.22 3.18
C LEU A 173 -13.49 -4.51 3.16
N LEU A 174 -12.99 -4.19 1.98
CA LEU A 174 -11.75 -3.43 1.83
C LEU A 174 -11.85 -2.05 2.51
N LYS A 175 -12.99 -1.38 2.34
CA LYS A 175 -13.28 -0.10 2.99
C LYS A 175 -13.16 -0.20 4.51
N ASP A 176 -13.75 -1.22 5.11
CA ASP A 176 -13.70 -1.43 6.55
C ASP A 176 -12.26 -1.70 7.04
N VAL A 177 -11.52 -2.51 6.30
CA VAL A 177 -10.11 -2.80 6.60
C VAL A 177 -9.25 -1.52 6.53
N VAL A 178 -9.44 -0.70 5.50
CA VAL A 178 -8.73 0.58 5.35
C VAL A 178 -9.02 1.52 6.53
N LYS A 179 -10.29 1.62 6.94
CA LYS A 179 -10.68 2.41 8.11
C LYS A 179 -10.02 1.92 9.40
N GLU A 180 -9.91 0.61 9.58
CA GLU A 180 -9.19 0.03 10.72
C GLU A 180 -7.72 0.44 10.73
N GLN A 181 -7.03 0.40 9.57
CA GLN A 181 -5.64 0.81 9.45
C GLN A 181 -5.46 2.30 9.80
N ILE A 182 -6.34 3.14 9.31
CA ILE A 182 -6.36 4.58 9.63
C ILE A 182 -6.56 4.81 11.13
N SER A 183 -7.51 4.10 11.74
CA SER A 183 -7.81 4.23 13.18
C SER A 183 -6.65 3.82 14.08
N GLN A 184 -5.75 2.98 13.59
CA GLN A 184 -4.53 2.58 14.28
C GLN A 184 -3.38 3.59 14.16
N GLY A 185 -3.61 4.72 13.52
CA GLY A 185 -2.61 5.78 13.37
C GLY A 185 -1.63 5.60 12.23
N LYS A 186 -1.86 4.63 11.35
CA LYS A 186 -0.97 4.38 10.19
C LYS A 186 -1.12 5.47 9.14
N ILE A 187 -0.07 5.66 8.36
CA ILE A 187 -0.13 6.44 7.12
C ILE A 187 -0.73 5.52 6.04
N VAL A 188 -1.85 5.92 5.45
CA VAL A 188 -2.46 5.20 4.34
C VAL A 188 -2.41 6.06 3.10
N LEU A 189 -1.67 5.61 2.10
CA LEU A 189 -1.56 6.23 0.78
C LEU A 189 -2.39 5.40 -0.20
N PHE A 190 -3.32 6.07 -0.85
CA PHE A 190 -4.27 5.45 -1.76
C PHE A 190 -4.12 6.05 -3.14
N SER A 191 -3.77 5.27 -4.14
CA SER A 191 -3.69 5.76 -5.51
C SER A 191 -4.87 5.26 -6.34
N SER A 192 -5.42 6.12 -7.17
CA SER A 192 -6.50 5.79 -8.09
C SER A 192 -6.53 6.75 -9.26
N HIS A 193 -7.10 6.31 -10.38
CA HIS A 193 -7.49 7.18 -11.50
C HIS A 193 -8.97 7.58 -11.42
N GLN A 194 -9.72 7.11 -10.41
CA GLN A 194 -11.14 7.35 -10.22
C GLN A 194 -11.39 8.28 -9.04
N MET A 195 -11.88 9.49 -9.32
CA MET A 195 -12.16 10.52 -8.32
C MET A 195 -13.14 10.02 -7.23
N ALA A 196 -14.15 9.27 -7.62
CA ALA A 196 -15.19 8.80 -6.68
C ALA A 196 -14.63 8.02 -5.49
N TYR A 197 -13.63 7.15 -5.71
CA TYR A 197 -12.99 6.41 -4.63
C TYR A 197 -12.11 7.30 -3.76
N ILE A 198 -11.37 8.22 -4.39
CA ILE A 198 -10.53 9.18 -3.67
C ILE A 198 -11.37 10.08 -2.77
N GLU A 199 -12.46 10.65 -3.27
CA GLU A 199 -13.35 11.50 -2.49
C GLU A 199 -13.98 10.77 -1.30
N GLU A 200 -14.34 9.51 -1.49
CA GLU A 200 -15.00 8.73 -0.44
C GLU A 200 -14.08 8.40 0.74
N PHE A 201 -12.78 8.17 0.48
CA PHE A 201 -11.86 7.62 1.49
C PHE A 201 -10.80 8.58 1.98
N CYS A 202 -10.46 9.60 1.20
CA CYS A 202 -9.27 10.39 1.45
C CYS A 202 -9.60 11.73 2.11
N ASP A 203 -8.85 12.05 3.17
CA ASP A 203 -8.92 13.34 3.87
C ASP A 203 -8.15 14.42 3.11
N SER A 204 -7.10 14.04 2.40
CA SER A 204 -6.24 14.91 1.61
C SER A 204 -5.96 14.27 0.25
N ILE A 205 -5.84 15.09 -0.77
CA ILE A 205 -5.69 14.64 -2.16
C ILE A 205 -4.59 15.43 -2.84
N ALA A 206 -3.74 14.74 -3.59
CA ALA A 206 -2.90 15.36 -4.61
C ALA A 206 -3.32 14.83 -5.98
N ILE A 207 -3.43 15.73 -6.94
CA ILE A 207 -3.73 15.39 -8.33
C ILE A 207 -2.43 15.44 -9.11
N LEU A 208 -2.02 14.28 -9.62
CA LEU A 208 -0.81 14.14 -10.40
C LEU A 208 -1.15 14.13 -11.88
N SER A 209 -0.55 15.04 -12.63
CA SER A 209 -0.74 15.16 -14.08
C SER A 209 0.61 15.42 -14.76
N ALA A 210 0.96 14.56 -15.70
CA ALA A 210 2.21 14.67 -16.46
C ALA A 210 3.44 14.92 -15.57
N GLY A 211 3.54 14.21 -14.44
CA GLY A 211 4.66 14.30 -13.50
C GLY A 211 4.62 15.49 -12.54
N ARG A 212 3.52 16.24 -12.48
CA ARG A 212 3.34 17.42 -11.59
C ARG A 212 2.08 17.30 -10.75
N VAL A 213 2.13 17.84 -9.54
CA VAL A 213 0.97 18.00 -8.64
C VAL A 213 0.31 19.34 -8.86
#